data_af0a7b85a47dcb60b2e2a6b47340ceb2
#
_entry.id   af0a7b85a47dcb60b2e2a6b47340ceb2
#
_cell.length_a   1.000
_cell.length_b   1.000
_cell.length_c   1.000
_cell.angle_alpha   90.00
_cell.angle_beta   90.00
_cell.angle_gamma   90.00
#
_symmetry.space_group_name_H-M   'P 1'
#
loop_
_entity.id
_entity.type
_entity.pdbx_description
1 polymer ?
#
loop_
_entity_poly.entity_id
_entity_poly.type
_entity_poly.pdbx_seq_one_letter_code
_entity_poly.pdbx_strand_id
1 'polypeptide(L)'
;MYWYISFLRPPPVSVTISSESLLVTPQVANDLRTELRYEPTKIYYTWQRIAPKSSEPETLKELTTFMPPASTYKPLAIPLSLQAQVEDSWRLGLFSCRSRSENCKDAEPEPINHLLDLVQQPKILGVWSEGIEIIRLPGGMKNGAVRGMGKQKERPEDAGRCARAKKSKEKEKERYDVPKQGRIHRELILPLVRQDQQPSLKIIEQTSFDLDKKVWDSGLALSAWLHEHLSDSMTLPPLGQRILSLLTQKERLKVIELGSGTGLVSIALSLAHPNQSTSRWDITATDLESAMPLMNENLVLNSLGIVHLDHVVDDTISSRLSVDAKVLDWDRPLPNWVAEDPPQLVIAADVTYNTSAFPSLLSTLSSLICPPNDSNARPLLLMAYKERDSGERELWQMLKGQGIDMVKIDEVKGCEDYGFTEIWVGGTDLS
;
A
#
# COMPACT_ATOMS: atom_id res chain seq x y z
N MET A 1 -9.60 -9.06 8.32
CA MET A 1 -8.51 -9.41 7.37
C MET A 1 -8.87 -8.90 5.99
N TYR A 2 -7.93 -8.25 5.29
CA TYR A 2 -8.08 -7.86 3.90
C TYR A 2 -7.39 -8.88 3.01
N TRP A 3 -7.80 -8.94 1.76
CA TRP A 3 -7.15 -9.71 0.73
C TRP A 3 -6.48 -8.79 -0.28
N TYR A 4 -5.30 -9.17 -0.72
CA TYR A 4 -4.47 -8.35 -1.59
C TYR A 4 -4.24 -9.08 -2.91
N ILE A 5 -4.67 -8.48 -4.01
CA ILE A 5 -4.22 -8.90 -5.32
C ILE A 5 -2.77 -8.44 -5.48
N SER A 6 -1.92 -9.33 -5.96
CA SER A 6 -0.51 -9.04 -6.22
C SER A 6 0.00 -9.80 -7.44
N PHE A 7 1.14 -9.36 -7.95
CA PHE A 7 1.89 -10.10 -8.95
C PHE A 7 2.85 -11.05 -8.24
N LEU A 8 2.54 -12.35 -8.21
CA LEU A 8 3.46 -13.36 -7.67
C LEU A 8 4.81 -13.33 -8.42
N ARG A 9 4.75 -13.03 -9.71
CA ARG A 9 5.90 -12.70 -10.55
C ARG A 9 5.68 -11.31 -11.10
N PRO A 10 6.48 -10.33 -10.66
CA PRO A 10 6.37 -8.97 -11.15
C PRO A 10 6.46 -8.88 -12.66
N PRO A 11 5.72 -7.96 -13.29
CA PRO A 11 5.88 -7.65 -14.70
C PRO A 11 7.32 -7.22 -15.04
N PRO A 12 7.75 -7.33 -16.30
CA PRO A 12 9.02 -6.78 -16.75
C PRO A 12 8.97 -5.25 -16.79
N VAL A 13 10.11 -4.60 -16.73
CA VAL A 13 10.21 -3.12 -16.85
C VAL A 13 9.98 -2.65 -18.29
N SER A 14 10.11 -3.53 -19.29
CA SER A 14 9.86 -3.20 -20.69
C SER A 14 9.32 -4.39 -21.47
N VAL A 15 8.60 -4.10 -22.54
CA VAL A 15 8.06 -5.10 -23.47
C VAL A 15 8.20 -4.59 -24.91
N THR A 16 8.45 -5.50 -25.85
CA THR A 16 8.54 -5.09 -27.25
C THR A 16 7.15 -4.90 -27.86
N ILE A 17 7.00 -3.89 -28.72
CA ILE A 17 5.73 -3.61 -29.41
C ILE A 17 5.26 -4.79 -30.29
N SER A 18 6.18 -5.66 -30.70
CA SER A 18 5.85 -6.88 -31.45
C SER A 18 5.36 -8.04 -30.58
N SER A 19 5.40 -7.90 -29.27
CA SER A 19 4.84 -8.90 -28.36
C SER A 19 3.33 -8.80 -28.36
N GLU A 20 2.65 -9.92 -28.59
CA GLU A 20 1.18 -9.94 -28.60
C GLU A 20 0.61 -9.83 -27.18
N SER A 21 1.37 -10.25 -26.17
CA SER A 21 0.92 -10.32 -24.78
C SER A 21 2.07 -10.25 -23.78
N LEU A 22 1.72 -9.90 -22.55
CA LEU A 22 2.55 -9.94 -21.36
C LEU A 22 2.09 -11.10 -20.46
N LEU A 23 3.03 -11.86 -19.89
CA LEU A 23 2.71 -12.93 -18.94
C LEU A 23 2.71 -12.39 -17.51
N VAL A 24 1.63 -12.64 -16.80
CA VAL A 24 1.49 -12.32 -15.37
C VAL A 24 1.04 -13.54 -14.59
N THR A 25 1.39 -13.59 -13.31
CA THR A 25 0.90 -14.61 -12.39
C THR A 25 0.23 -13.89 -11.22
N PRO A 26 -1.10 -13.72 -11.25
CA PRO A 26 -1.82 -13.08 -10.15
C PRO A 26 -1.86 -13.99 -8.93
N GLN A 27 -1.91 -13.38 -7.75
CA GLN A 27 -2.13 -14.02 -6.46
C GLN A 27 -3.11 -13.19 -5.66
N VAL A 28 -3.97 -13.85 -4.87
CA VAL A 28 -4.82 -13.20 -3.86
C VAL A 28 -4.47 -13.84 -2.52
N ALA A 29 -3.90 -13.04 -1.63
CA ALA A 29 -3.39 -13.48 -0.33
C ALA A 29 -3.64 -12.43 0.76
N ASN A 30 -3.43 -12.83 2.04
CA ASN A 30 -3.45 -11.91 3.17
C ASN A 30 -2.28 -10.90 3.11
N ASP A 31 -2.22 -9.97 4.07
CA ASP A 31 -1.15 -8.95 4.20
C ASP A 31 0.24 -9.58 4.38
N LEU A 32 0.36 -10.66 5.13
CA LEU A 32 1.59 -11.45 5.30
C LEU A 32 1.97 -12.26 4.05
N ARG A 33 1.03 -12.45 3.11
CA ARG A 33 1.17 -13.32 1.93
C ARG A 33 1.44 -14.80 2.27
N THR A 34 1.08 -15.21 3.47
CA THR A 34 1.21 -16.60 3.97
C THR A 34 -0.03 -17.43 3.68
N GLU A 35 -1.19 -16.79 3.56
CA GLU A 35 -2.46 -17.44 3.32
C GLU A 35 -3.05 -16.97 1.99
N LEU A 36 -3.45 -17.93 1.16
CA LEU A 36 -4.15 -17.68 -0.09
C LEU A 36 -5.65 -17.62 0.16
N ARG A 37 -6.35 -16.77 -0.59
CA ARG A 37 -7.80 -16.76 -0.57
C ARG A 37 -8.34 -17.95 -1.37
N TYR A 38 -9.06 -18.85 -0.69
CA TYR A 38 -9.65 -20.06 -1.28
C TYR A 38 -11.01 -19.81 -1.92
N GLU A 39 -11.68 -18.72 -1.56
CA GLU A 39 -12.94 -18.33 -2.18
C GLU A 39 -12.72 -17.88 -3.63
N PRO A 40 -13.56 -18.33 -4.59
CA PRO A 40 -13.43 -17.93 -5.98
C PRO A 40 -13.43 -16.41 -6.14
N THR A 41 -12.35 -15.86 -6.66
CA THR A 41 -12.18 -14.41 -6.82
C THR A 41 -11.98 -14.07 -8.29
N LYS A 42 -12.93 -13.37 -8.89
CA LYS A 42 -12.79 -12.85 -10.24
C LYS A 42 -11.76 -11.73 -10.26
N ILE A 43 -10.77 -11.85 -11.12
CA ILE A 43 -9.73 -10.85 -11.36
C ILE A 43 -9.93 -10.27 -12.74
N TYR A 44 -9.97 -8.94 -12.80
CA TYR A 44 -10.03 -8.15 -14.01
C TYR A 44 -8.72 -7.42 -14.21
N TYR A 45 -8.38 -7.09 -15.46
CA TYR A 45 -7.21 -6.28 -15.78
C TYR A 45 -7.60 -5.03 -16.56
N THR A 46 -6.78 -4.02 -16.45
CA THR A 46 -6.85 -2.80 -17.25
C THR A 46 -5.45 -2.28 -17.54
N TRP A 47 -5.33 -1.53 -18.63
CA TRP A 47 -4.13 -0.77 -18.96
C TRP A 47 -4.36 0.72 -18.78
N GLN A 48 -3.31 1.42 -18.36
CA GLN A 48 -3.31 2.88 -18.31
C GLN A 48 -1.97 3.40 -18.82
N ARG A 49 -2.00 4.28 -19.81
CA ARG A 49 -0.79 4.99 -20.23
C ARG A 49 -0.42 6.03 -19.18
N ILE A 50 0.86 6.07 -18.80
CA ILE A 50 1.39 7.01 -17.81
C ILE A 50 2.35 8.03 -18.42
N ALA A 51 3.00 7.71 -19.53
CA ALA A 51 3.85 8.61 -20.28
C ALA A 51 3.73 8.35 -21.81
N PRO A 52 3.99 9.34 -22.68
CA PRO A 52 4.37 10.73 -22.39
C PRO A 52 3.23 11.59 -21.82
N LYS A 53 1.98 11.19 -22.03
CA LYS A 53 0.77 11.82 -21.48
C LYS A 53 -0.10 10.76 -20.82
N SER A 54 -0.45 10.99 -19.56
CA SER A 54 -1.36 10.10 -18.82
C SER A 54 -2.73 10.05 -19.51
N SER A 55 -3.35 8.87 -19.49
CA SER A 55 -4.72 8.62 -19.92
C SER A 55 -5.57 8.14 -18.74
N GLU A 56 -6.89 8.16 -18.91
CA GLU A 56 -7.76 7.35 -18.07
C GLU A 56 -7.44 5.86 -18.25
N PRO A 57 -7.68 5.02 -17.24
CA PRO A 57 -7.60 3.57 -17.40
C PRO A 57 -8.53 3.08 -18.51
N GLU A 58 -8.10 2.04 -19.24
CA GLU A 58 -8.98 1.37 -20.20
C GLU A 58 -10.11 0.62 -19.47
N THR A 59 -11.14 0.24 -20.20
CA THR A 59 -12.23 -0.61 -19.68
C THR A 59 -11.69 -1.91 -19.09
N LEU A 60 -12.20 -2.28 -17.92
CA LEU A 60 -11.84 -3.52 -17.23
C LEU A 60 -12.25 -4.75 -18.05
N LYS A 61 -11.33 -5.69 -18.20
CA LYS A 61 -11.55 -6.98 -18.89
C LYS A 61 -11.32 -8.12 -17.93
N GLU A 62 -12.20 -9.13 -17.94
CA GLU A 62 -12.04 -10.32 -17.11
C GLU A 62 -10.77 -11.07 -17.51
N LEU A 63 -9.91 -11.36 -16.55
CA LEU A 63 -8.67 -12.12 -16.75
C LEU A 63 -8.86 -13.59 -16.37
N THR A 64 -9.35 -13.83 -15.16
CA THR A 64 -9.47 -15.18 -14.61
C THR A 64 -10.31 -15.18 -13.33
N THR A 65 -10.71 -16.38 -12.89
CA THR A 65 -11.15 -16.60 -11.51
C THR A 65 -10.01 -17.25 -10.74
N PHE A 66 -9.47 -16.54 -9.75
CA PHE A 66 -8.46 -17.09 -8.85
C PHE A 66 -9.13 -18.03 -7.85
N MET A 67 -8.66 -19.27 -7.81
CA MET A 67 -9.14 -20.31 -6.90
C MET A 67 -8.02 -21.35 -6.68
N PRO A 68 -7.31 -21.31 -5.54
CA PRO A 68 -6.31 -22.31 -5.21
C PRO A 68 -6.92 -23.72 -5.07
N PRO A 69 -6.16 -24.80 -5.35
CA PRO A 69 -4.81 -24.78 -5.89
C PRO A 69 -4.75 -24.63 -7.42
N ALA A 70 -5.88 -24.71 -8.12
CA ALA A 70 -5.94 -24.84 -9.60
C ALA A 70 -5.37 -23.62 -10.34
N SER A 71 -5.50 -22.41 -9.77
CA SER A 71 -5.01 -21.16 -10.36
C SER A 71 -3.67 -20.68 -9.79
N THR A 72 -3.15 -21.38 -8.77
CA THR A 72 -1.88 -21.01 -8.13
C THR A 72 -0.72 -21.24 -9.10
N TYR A 73 0.21 -20.28 -9.19
CA TYR A 73 1.41 -20.33 -10.03
C TYR A 73 1.16 -20.39 -11.54
N LYS A 74 -0.07 -20.26 -12.00
CA LYS A 74 -0.39 -20.32 -13.43
C LYS A 74 -0.13 -18.95 -14.08
N PRO A 75 0.82 -18.84 -15.03
CA PRO A 75 0.99 -17.61 -15.78
C PRO A 75 -0.16 -17.44 -16.78
N LEU A 76 -0.64 -16.22 -16.91
CA LEU A 76 -1.73 -15.81 -17.79
C LEU A 76 -1.21 -14.78 -18.78
N ALA A 77 -1.60 -14.89 -20.03
CA ALA A 77 -1.25 -13.94 -21.07
C ALA A 77 -2.27 -12.78 -21.08
N ILE A 78 -1.78 -11.56 -20.89
CA ILE A 78 -2.58 -10.34 -21.01
C ILE A 78 -2.19 -9.66 -22.33
N PRO A 79 -3.12 -9.46 -23.27
CA PRO A 79 -2.84 -8.71 -24.49
C PRO A 79 -2.36 -7.30 -24.18
N LEU A 80 -1.41 -6.77 -24.93
CA LEU A 80 -1.02 -5.37 -24.81
C LEU A 80 -2.19 -4.47 -25.24
N SER A 81 -2.19 -3.23 -24.73
CA SER A 81 -3.13 -2.22 -25.19
C SER A 81 -3.02 -2.03 -26.71
N LEU A 82 -4.16 -1.98 -27.39
CA LEU A 82 -4.20 -1.66 -28.83
C LEU A 82 -3.74 -0.22 -29.14
N GLN A 83 -3.70 0.64 -28.12
CA GLN A 83 -3.25 2.01 -28.25
C GLN A 83 -1.75 2.19 -27.95
N ALA A 84 -1.07 1.10 -27.52
CA ALA A 84 0.35 1.17 -27.16
C ALA A 84 1.23 1.51 -28.36
N GLN A 85 2.11 2.47 -28.17
CA GLN A 85 3.10 2.93 -29.16
C GLN A 85 4.51 2.77 -28.61
N VAL A 86 5.50 2.73 -29.49
CA VAL A 86 6.92 2.72 -29.07
C VAL A 86 7.22 4.02 -28.32
N GLU A 87 7.99 3.93 -27.25
CA GLU A 87 8.32 5.01 -26.30
C GLU A 87 7.20 5.41 -25.33
N ASP A 88 6.02 4.76 -25.44
CA ASP A 88 5.02 4.88 -24.38
C ASP A 88 5.46 4.11 -23.12
N SER A 89 5.01 4.61 -21.95
CA SER A 89 5.05 3.87 -20.70
C SER A 89 3.62 3.61 -20.22
N TRP A 90 3.33 2.34 -19.96
CA TRP A 90 2.01 1.88 -19.53
C TRP A 90 2.10 1.15 -18.18
N ARG A 91 1.07 1.25 -17.35
CA ARG A 91 0.94 0.42 -16.16
C ARG A 91 -0.22 -0.57 -16.32
N LEU A 92 -0.06 -1.74 -15.72
CA LEU A 92 -1.06 -2.80 -15.71
C LEU A 92 -1.74 -2.84 -14.34
N GLY A 93 -3.06 -2.72 -14.32
CA GLY A 93 -3.88 -2.88 -13.13
C GLY A 93 -4.53 -4.24 -13.05
N LEU A 94 -4.60 -4.83 -11.84
CA LEU A 94 -5.39 -6.02 -11.52
C LEU A 94 -6.36 -5.69 -10.39
N PHE A 95 -7.66 -5.97 -10.59
CA PHE A 95 -8.72 -5.60 -9.65
C PHE A 95 -9.72 -6.73 -9.48
N SER A 96 -10.35 -6.78 -8.31
CA SER A 96 -11.65 -7.42 -8.14
C SER A 96 -12.74 -6.36 -8.29
N CYS A 97 -13.94 -6.78 -8.69
CA CYS A 97 -15.07 -5.89 -8.89
C CYS A 97 -16.17 -6.20 -7.89
N ARG A 98 -16.99 -5.21 -7.58
CA ARG A 98 -18.18 -5.38 -6.75
C ARG A 98 -19.11 -6.41 -7.37
N SER A 99 -19.73 -7.26 -6.54
CA SER A 99 -20.79 -8.15 -6.98
C SER A 99 -21.96 -7.31 -7.51
N ARG A 100 -22.36 -7.57 -8.74
CA ARG A 100 -23.53 -6.89 -9.34
C ARG A 100 -24.80 -7.44 -8.72
N SER A 101 -25.77 -6.57 -8.48
CA SER A 101 -27.15 -7.02 -8.26
C SER A 101 -27.65 -7.68 -9.55
N GLU A 102 -28.46 -8.72 -9.42
CA GLU A 102 -29.00 -9.49 -10.56
C GLU A 102 -29.74 -8.61 -11.60
N ASN A 103 -30.13 -7.40 -11.21
CA ASN A 103 -30.89 -6.45 -12.02
C ASN A 103 -30.04 -5.54 -12.93
N CYS A 104 -28.71 -5.58 -12.85
CA CYS A 104 -27.79 -4.70 -13.61
C CYS A 104 -26.78 -5.49 -14.43
N LYS A 105 -27.23 -6.38 -15.31
CA LYS A 105 -26.34 -7.25 -16.12
C LYS A 105 -25.49 -6.48 -17.13
N ASP A 106 -25.93 -5.33 -17.59
CA ASP A 106 -25.32 -4.54 -18.67
C ASP A 106 -24.40 -3.41 -18.17
N ALA A 107 -24.27 -3.19 -16.87
CA ALA A 107 -23.38 -2.18 -16.33
C ALA A 107 -21.89 -2.63 -16.44
N GLU A 108 -20.97 -1.70 -16.66
CA GLU A 108 -19.54 -1.97 -16.64
C GLU A 108 -19.09 -2.44 -15.25
N PRO A 109 -18.06 -3.32 -15.15
CA PRO A 109 -17.52 -3.75 -13.86
C PRO A 109 -16.87 -2.57 -13.13
N GLU A 110 -17.31 -2.31 -11.90
CA GLU A 110 -16.69 -1.30 -11.03
C GLU A 110 -15.63 -1.93 -10.17
N PRO A 111 -14.38 -1.41 -10.19
CA PRO A 111 -13.30 -1.94 -9.37
C PRO A 111 -13.55 -1.64 -7.88
N ILE A 112 -13.11 -2.54 -7.00
CA ILE A 112 -13.06 -2.29 -5.56
C ILE A 112 -11.79 -1.49 -5.30
N ASN A 113 -11.92 -0.17 -5.28
CA ASN A 113 -10.80 0.75 -5.09
C ASN A 113 -11.15 1.99 -4.26
N HIS A 114 -12.35 2.07 -3.67
CA HIS A 114 -12.70 3.14 -2.74
C HIS A 114 -12.25 2.78 -1.32
N LEU A 115 -11.68 3.75 -0.60
CA LEU A 115 -11.23 3.55 0.77
C LEU A 115 -12.37 3.09 1.69
N LEU A 116 -13.57 3.65 1.53
CA LEU A 116 -14.74 3.25 2.31
C LEU A 116 -15.29 1.87 1.97
N ASP A 117 -14.97 1.32 0.79
CA ASP A 117 -15.29 -0.08 0.50
C ASP A 117 -14.61 -1.03 1.48
N LEU A 118 -13.48 -0.60 2.05
CA LEU A 118 -12.74 -1.38 3.04
C LEU A 118 -13.48 -1.49 4.39
N VAL A 119 -14.50 -0.69 4.63
CA VAL A 119 -15.36 -0.80 5.83
C VAL A 119 -16.62 -1.62 5.53
N GLN A 120 -17.14 -1.56 4.31
CA GLN A 120 -18.50 -1.99 3.99
C GLN A 120 -18.64 -3.31 3.21
N GLN A 121 -17.63 -3.79 2.42
CA GLN A 121 -17.80 -4.91 1.46
C GLN A 121 -16.51 -5.73 1.22
N PRO A 122 -16.52 -6.79 0.41
CA PRO A 122 -15.38 -7.71 0.30
C PRO A 122 -14.10 -6.97 -0.04
N LYS A 123 -13.19 -7.05 0.88
CA LYS A 123 -12.02 -6.23 1.09
C LYS A 123 -10.85 -6.81 0.33
N ILE A 124 -10.92 -6.73 -1.01
CA ILE A 124 -9.91 -7.25 -1.93
C ILE A 124 -9.26 -6.07 -2.64
N LEU A 125 -8.06 -5.71 -2.21
CA LEU A 125 -7.33 -4.58 -2.78
C LEU A 125 -6.74 -4.94 -4.13
N GLY A 126 -6.97 -4.06 -5.11
CA GLY A 126 -6.33 -4.09 -6.40
C GLY A 126 -4.86 -3.68 -6.36
N VAL A 127 -4.17 -3.85 -7.47
CA VAL A 127 -2.75 -3.53 -7.62
C VAL A 127 -2.48 -2.95 -9.01
N TRP A 128 -1.59 -1.96 -9.05
CA TRP A 128 -0.96 -1.48 -10.27
C TRP A 128 0.51 -1.90 -10.33
N SER A 129 0.98 -2.22 -11.51
CA SER A 129 2.42 -2.35 -11.76
C SER A 129 3.09 -0.97 -11.81
N GLU A 130 4.41 -0.95 -11.73
CA GLU A 130 5.20 0.20 -12.22
C GLU A 130 5.02 0.38 -13.74
N GLY A 131 5.59 1.45 -14.28
CA GLY A 131 5.62 1.68 -15.73
C GLY A 131 6.32 0.55 -16.48
N ILE A 132 5.69 0.12 -17.58
CA ILE A 132 6.21 -0.87 -18.53
C ILE A 132 6.51 -0.11 -19.83
N GLU A 133 7.77 0.01 -20.18
CA GLU A 133 8.17 0.71 -21.39
C GLU A 133 7.89 -0.13 -22.64
N ILE A 134 7.27 0.49 -23.65
CA ILE A 134 7.04 -0.13 -24.95
C ILE A 134 8.24 0.16 -25.84
N ILE A 135 9.03 -0.85 -26.11
CA ILE A 135 10.27 -0.71 -26.88
C ILE A 135 10.18 -1.38 -28.27
N ARG A 136 11.02 -0.92 -29.19
CA ARG A 136 11.27 -1.60 -30.45
C ARG A 136 12.55 -2.42 -30.32
N LEU A 137 12.54 -3.70 -30.74
CA LEU A 137 13.80 -4.43 -30.86
C LEU A 137 14.75 -3.68 -31.81
N PRO A 138 16.04 -3.51 -31.46
CA PRO A 138 17.00 -2.96 -32.38
C PRO A 138 16.97 -3.76 -33.67
N GLY A 139 16.63 -3.12 -34.76
CA GLY A 139 16.55 -3.77 -36.06
C GLY A 139 17.91 -4.30 -36.51
N GLY A 140 18.02 -5.60 -36.71
CA GLY A 140 19.14 -6.12 -37.42
C GLY A 140 19.89 -7.31 -36.81
N MET A 141 19.28 -8.47 -36.76
CA MET A 141 19.94 -9.69 -37.29
C MET A 141 18.91 -10.42 -38.14
N LYS A 142 18.84 -10.03 -39.40
CA LYS A 142 18.25 -10.90 -40.42
C LYS A 142 19.00 -12.21 -40.33
N ASN A 143 18.32 -13.30 -40.07
CA ASN A 143 18.84 -14.64 -40.27
C ASN A 143 19.33 -14.73 -41.72
N GLY A 144 20.61 -14.52 -41.91
CA GLY A 144 21.28 -14.75 -43.18
C GLY A 144 21.14 -16.24 -43.52
N ALA A 145 20.31 -16.50 -44.52
CA ALA A 145 20.27 -17.81 -45.17
C ALA A 145 21.66 -18.11 -45.73
N VAL A 146 22.44 -18.88 -45.01
CA VAL A 146 23.66 -19.48 -45.56
C VAL A 146 23.19 -20.60 -46.49
N ARG A 147 23.16 -20.28 -47.80
CA ARG A 147 23.11 -21.27 -48.86
C ARG A 147 24.31 -22.20 -48.73
N GLY A 148 24.00 -23.48 -48.79
CA GLY A 148 24.95 -24.55 -48.63
C GLY A 148 26.03 -24.57 -49.69
N MET A 149 27.16 -25.06 -49.29
CA MET A 149 28.11 -25.79 -50.15
C MET A 149 28.50 -27.08 -49.40
N GLY A 150 28.16 -28.19 -50.05
CA GLY A 150 28.37 -29.51 -49.52
C GLY A 150 29.85 -29.89 -49.46
N LYS A 151 30.16 -30.76 -48.55
CA LYS A 151 31.05 -31.91 -48.72
C LYS A 151 30.92 -32.92 -47.57
N GLN A 152 30.62 -34.08 -48.00
CA GLN A 152 30.85 -35.48 -47.61
C GLN A 152 31.51 -35.80 -46.25
N LYS A 153 30.84 -36.78 -45.62
CA LYS A 153 31.28 -37.97 -44.86
C LYS A 153 32.32 -37.83 -43.75
N GLU A 154 31.92 -38.18 -42.58
CA GLU A 154 32.26 -39.42 -41.87
C GLU A 154 31.50 -39.52 -40.55
N ARG A 155 30.95 -40.72 -40.27
CA ARG A 155 30.41 -41.10 -38.96
C ARG A 155 31.57 -41.49 -38.05
N PRO A 156 31.49 -41.20 -36.76
CA PRO A 156 31.26 -42.28 -35.81
C PRO A 156 30.18 -41.95 -34.74
N GLU A 157 29.63 -43.01 -34.24
CA GLU A 157 28.53 -43.16 -33.36
C GLU A 157 28.89 -42.76 -31.90
N ASP A 158 27.85 -42.41 -31.10
CA ASP A 158 27.87 -42.43 -29.64
C ASP A 158 28.54 -41.33 -28.84
N ALA A 159 28.34 -40.02 -29.17
CA ALA A 159 28.57 -38.95 -28.19
C ALA A 159 27.48 -37.85 -28.18
N GLY A 160 26.38 -38.06 -28.91
CA GLY A 160 25.46 -36.98 -29.28
C GLY A 160 24.29 -36.68 -28.34
N ARG A 161 24.00 -37.49 -27.34
CA ARG A 161 22.75 -37.29 -26.52
C ARG A 161 22.88 -36.33 -25.36
N CYS A 162 24.05 -36.17 -24.76
CA CYS A 162 24.23 -35.26 -23.63
C CYS A 162 24.47 -33.79 -24.03
N ALA A 163 25.06 -33.53 -25.19
CA ALA A 163 25.37 -32.18 -25.64
C ALA A 163 24.15 -31.42 -26.21
N ARG A 164 23.15 -32.14 -26.76
CA ARG A 164 21.93 -31.52 -27.31
C ARG A 164 20.96 -31.03 -26.23
N ALA A 165 20.92 -31.72 -25.10
CA ALA A 165 20.09 -31.31 -23.95
C ALA A 165 20.70 -30.10 -23.18
N LYS A 166 22.02 -29.97 -23.20
CA LYS A 166 22.69 -28.77 -22.59
C LYS A 166 22.56 -27.54 -23.50
N LYS A 167 22.69 -27.67 -24.83
CA LYS A 167 22.52 -26.55 -25.75
C LYS A 167 21.07 -26.05 -25.88
N SER A 168 20.06 -26.90 -25.70
CA SER A 168 18.67 -26.44 -25.64
C SER A 168 18.37 -25.71 -24.32
N LYS A 169 18.95 -26.14 -23.19
CA LYS A 169 18.82 -25.46 -21.92
C LYS A 169 19.63 -24.13 -21.84
N GLU A 170 20.77 -24.02 -22.55
CA GLU A 170 21.49 -22.76 -22.67
C GLU A 170 20.77 -21.77 -23.62
N LYS A 171 20.19 -22.25 -24.73
CA LYS A 171 19.36 -21.40 -25.62
C LYS A 171 18.03 -20.97 -25.01
N GLU A 172 17.50 -21.71 -24.07
CA GLU A 172 16.33 -21.30 -23.28
C GLU A 172 16.69 -20.30 -22.17
N LYS A 173 17.97 -20.28 -21.70
CA LYS A 173 18.49 -19.31 -20.74
C LYS A 173 18.86 -17.95 -21.34
N GLU A 174 19.12 -17.88 -22.64
CA GLU A 174 19.33 -16.62 -23.38
C GLU A 174 18.03 -15.92 -23.79
N ARG A 175 16.86 -16.42 -23.37
CA ARG A 175 15.61 -15.68 -23.44
C ARG A 175 15.61 -14.59 -22.37
N TYR A 176 16.20 -13.44 -22.74
CA TYR A 176 15.97 -12.12 -22.19
C TYR A 176 15.57 -12.15 -20.69
N ASP A 177 16.56 -12.12 -19.84
CA ASP A 177 16.33 -11.78 -18.44
C ASP A 177 16.03 -10.26 -18.36
N VAL A 178 14.84 -9.88 -18.87
CA VAL A 178 14.36 -8.51 -18.76
C VAL A 178 14.22 -8.25 -17.28
N PRO A 179 14.83 -7.17 -16.75
CA PRO A 179 14.68 -6.82 -15.34
C PRO A 179 13.21 -6.79 -14.96
N LYS A 180 12.90 -7.36 -13.80
CA LYS A 180 11.56 -7.35 -13.25
C LYS A 180 11.39 -6.16 -12.35
N GLN A 181 10.16 -5.69 -12.27
CA GLN A 181 9.80 -4.62 -11.36
C GLN A 181 9.98 -5.06 -9.91
N GLY A 182 10.44 -4.15 -9.07
CA GLY A 182 10.63 -4.36 -7.63
C GLY A 182 9.55 -3.74 -6.77
N ARG A 183 8.60 -3.02 -7.38
CA ARG A 183 7.58 -2.23 -6.71
C ARG A 183 6.20 -2.46 -7.31
N ILE A 184 5.20 -2.13 -6.53
CA ILE A 184 3.79 -2.09 -6.94
C ILE A 184 3.14 -0.83 -6.36
N HIS A 185 2.02 -0.43 -6.95
CA HIS A 185 1.26 0.71 -6.48
C HIS A 185 -0.13 0.27 -6.02
N ARG A 186 -0.60 0.84 -4.90
CA ARG A 186 -1.99 0.80 -4.46
C ARG A 186 -2.59 2.18 -4.66
N GLU A 187 -3.78 2.22 -5.19
CA GLU A 187 -4.51 3.47 -5.40
C GLU A 187 -5.93 3.29 -4.90
N LEU A 188 -6.31 4.11 -3.92
CA LEU A 188 -7.61 4.09 -3.27
C LEU A 188 -8.29 5.44 -3.50
N ILE A 189 -9.50 5.40 -3.99
CA ILE A 189 -10.32 6.58 -4.15
C ILE A 189 -10.87 6.96 -2.77
N LEU A 190 -10.68 8.22 -2.40
CA LEU A 190 -11.18 8.76 -1.14
C LEU A 190 -12.63 9.25 -1.29
N PRO A 191 -13.41 9.31 -0.20
CA PRO A 191 -14.72 9.94 -0.23
C PRO A 191 -14.57 11.41 -0.66
N LEU A 192 -15.59 11.92 -1.34
CA LEU A 192 -15.61 13.30 -1.84
C LEU A 192 -15.54 14.30 -0.68
N VAL A 193 -14.35 14.83 -0.45
CA VAL A 193 -14.12 15.99 0.44
C VAL A 193 -14.10 17.29 -0.37
N ARG A 194 -14.01 17.22 -1.72
CA ARG A 194 -13.89 18.37 -2.63
C ARG A 194 -14.86 18.24 -3.80
N GLN A 195 -15.55 19.32 -4.14
CA GLN A 195 -16.57 19.34 -5.19
C GLN A 195 -16.03 19.11 -6.62
N ASP A 196 -14.73 19.32 -6.88
CA ASP A 196 -14.20 19.39 -8.25
C ASP A 196 -13.25 18.23 -8.63
N GLN A 197 -12.72 17.46 -7.68
CA GLN A 197 -11.84 16.32 -7.99
C GLN A 197 -12.02 15.22 -6.94
N GLN A 198 -12.10 13.98 -7.40
CA GLN A 198 -12.11 12.81 -6.52
C GLN A 198 -10.66 12.52 -6.09
N PRO A 199 -10.30 12.81 -4.83
CA PRO A 199 -8.93 12.60 -4.38
C PRO A 199 -8.63 11.11 -4.33
N SER A 200 -7.39 10.74 -4.66
CA SER A 200 -6.91 9.36 -4.54
C SER A 200 -5.70 9.30 -3.62
N LEU A 201 -5.71 8.30 -2.75
CA LEU A 201 -4.58 7.91 -1.92
C LEU A 201 -3.72 6.93 -2.71
N LYS A 202 -2.44 7.26 -2.92
CA LYS A 202 -1.50 6.47 -3.71
C LYS A 202 -0.35 6.00 -2.84
N ILE A 203 -0.10 4.70 -2.81
CA ILE A 203 0.98 4.10 -2.02
C ILE A 203 1.82 3.19 -2.91
N ILE A 204 3.12 3.40 -2.87
CA ILE A 204 4.12 2.49 -3.43
C ILE A 204 4.50 1.49 -2.34
N GLU A 205 4.48 0.21 -2.69
CA GLU A 205 5.01 -0.88 -1.89
C GLU A 205 6.22 -1.50 -2.59
N GLN A 206 7.16 -2.07 -1.83
CA GLN A 206 8.19 -2.93 -2.39
C GLN A 206 7.75 -4.39 -2.34
N THR A 207 8.12 -5.15 -3.38
CA THR A 207 7.84 -6.59 -3.45
C THR A 207 8.83 -7.45 -2.65
N SER A 208 9.82 -6.82 -2.00
CA SER A 208 10.76 -7.45 -1.07
C SER A 208 10.05 -8.04 0.17
N PHE A 209 10.80 -8.74 1.01
CA PHE A 209 10.30 -9.26 2.29
C PHE A 209 10.32 -8.24 3.44
N ASP A 210 10.78 -7.02 3.18
CA ASP A 210 10.88 -5.96 4.20
C ASP A 210 9.48 -5.55 4.69
N LEU A 211 9.29 -5.59 6.00
CA LEU A 211 7.99 -5.37 6.63
C LEU A 211 7.57 -3.90 6.61
N ASP A 212 8.54 -2.99 6.73
CA ASP A 212 8.40 -1.53 6.72
C ASP A 212 8.00 -0.95 5.33
N LYS A 213 7.94 -1.79 4.30
CA LYS A 213 7.71 -1.37 2.91
C LYS A 213 6.41 -1.89 2.30
N LYS A 214 5.46 -2.27 3.15
CA LYS A 214 4.17 -2.85 2.76
C LYS A 214 3.02 -2.15 3.44
N VAL A 215 1.85 -2.29 2.82
CA VAL A 215 0.58 -1.91 3.42
C VAL A 215 0.06 -3.06 4.28
N TRP A 216 -0.36 -2.73 5.50
CA TRP A 216 -0.86 -3.65 6.50
C TRP A 216 -2.34 -3.42 6.80
N ASP A 217 -3.02 -4.46 7.26
CA ASP A 217 -4.45 -4.45 7.52
C ASP A 217 -4.87 -3.36 8.50
N SER A 218 -4.14 -3.18 9.62
CA SER A 218 -4.51 -2.17 10.62
C SER A 218 -4.33 -0.75 10.11
N GLY A 219 -3.32 -0.51 9.26
CA GLY A 219 -3.13 0.79 8.60
C GLY A 219 -4.28 1.14 7.66
N LEU A 220 -4.73 0.17 6.85
CA LEU A 220 -5.90 0.35 5.98
C LEU A 220 -7.18 0.56 6.77
N ALA A 221 -7.41 -0.27 7.79
CA ALA A 221 -8.59 -0.18 8.64
C ALA A 221 -8.68 1.18 9.34
N LEU A 222 -7.57 1.64 9.92
CA LEU A 222 -7.51 2.94 10.59
C LEU A 222 -7.72 4.09 9.61
N SER A 223 -7.12 4.01 8.43
CA SER A 223 -7.30 5.03 7.38
C SER A 223 -8.76 5.14 6.95
N ALA A 224 -9.42 4.01 6.74
CA ALA A 224 -10.83 3.97 6.36
C ALA A 224 -11.73 4.47 7.53
N TRP A 225 -11.46 4.03 8.76
CA TRP A 225 -12.16 4.45 9.96
C TRP A 225 -12.08 5.97 10.18
N LEU A 226 -10.90 6.57 10.02
CA LEU A 226 -10.71 8.01 10.14
C LEU A 226 -11.54 8.78 9.10
N HIS A 227 -11.51 8.35 7.84
CA HIS A 227 -12.29 9.00 6.77
C HIS A 227 -13.80 8.88 6.97
N GLU A 228 -14.28 7.73 7.42
CA GLU A 228 -15.70 7.50 7.71
C GLU A 228 -16.18 8.42 8.82
N HIS A 229 -15.48 8.45 9.96
CA HIS A 229 -15.95 9.15 11.15
C HIS A 229 -15.63 10.65 11.17
N LEU A 230 -14.65 11.12 10.40
CA LEU A 230 -14.48 12.56 10.16
C LEU A 230 -15.67 13.15 9.36
N SER A 231 -16.39 12.31 8.62
CA SER A 231 -17.59 12.73 7.90
C SER A 231 -18.87 12.56 8.74
N ASP A 232 -18.93 11.55 9.62
CA ASP A 232 -20.08 11.27 10.50
C ASP A 232 -19.62 10.74 11.87
N SER A 233 -19.58 11.62 12.87
CA SER A 233 -19.12 11.30 14.23
C SER A 233 -20.21 10.80 15.19
N MET A 234 -21.48 10.73 14.76
CA MET A 234 -22.61 10.54 15.65
C MET A 234 -22.69 9.16 16.31
N THR A 235 -22.00 8.17 15.80
CA THR A 235 -22.10 6.77 16.24
C THR A 235 -21.02 6.32 17.22
N LEU A 236 -20.00 7.15 17.48
CA LEU A 236 -18.85 6.76 18.30
C LEU A 236 -19.11 6.95 19.81
N PRO A 237 -18.49 6.09 20.66
CA PRO A 237 -18.46 6.30 22.10
C PRO A 237 -17.70 7.60 22.47
N PRO A 238 -17.87 8.10 23.71
CA PRO A 238 -17.31 9.40 24.11
C PRO A 238 -15.81 9.57 23.84
N LEU A 239 -15.01 8.54 24.04
CA LEU A 239 -13.55 8.61 23.73
C LEU A 239 -13.27 8.71 22.23
N GLY A 240 -14.05 8.03 21.38
CA GLY A 240 -13.96 8.19 19.93
C GLY A 240 -14.33 9.61 19.50
N GLN A 241 -15.40 10.17 20.07
CA GLN A 241 -15.78 11.57 19.84
C GLN A 241 -14.69 12.54 20.32
N ARG A 242 -13.98 12.22 21.44
CA ARG A 242 -12.86 13.03 21.92
C ARG A 242 -11.70 13.05 20.93
N ILE A 243 -11.37 11.91 20.30
CA ILE A 243 -10.37 11.86 19.21
C ILE A 243 -10.80 12.74 18.04
N LEU A 244 -12.05 12.59 17.56
CA LEU A 244 -12.54 13.40 16.45
C LEU A 244 -12.59 14.90 16.80
N SER A 245 -12.93 15.24 18.03
CA SER A 245 -12.88 16.63 18.51
C SER A 245 -11.47 17.20 18.49
N LEU A 246 -10.45 16.41 18.84
CA LEU A 246 -9.05 16.82 18.68
C LEU A 246 -8.71 17.13 17.23
N LEU A 247 -9.15 16.28 16.32
CA LEU A 247 -8.90 16.43 14.88
C LEU A 247 -9.64 17.62 14.26
N THR A 248 -10.83 17.96 14.75
CA THR A 248 -11.70 18.96 14.08
C THR A 248 -11.72 20.33 14.77
N GLN A 249 -11.49 20.42 16.09
CA GLN A 249 -11.72 21.63 16.88
C GLN A 249 -10.44 22.32 17.39
N LYS A 250 -9.27 21.68 17.31
CA LYS A 250 -8.01 22.28 17.72
C LYS A 250 -7.53 23.30 16.68
N GLU A 251 -7.13 24.48 17.14
CA GLU A 251 -6.48 25.47 16.27
C GLU A 251 -5.17 24.94 15.67
N ARG A 252 -4.38 24.22 16.51
CA ARG A 252 -3.17 23.53 16.09
C ARG A 252 -3.14 22.13 16.70
N LEU A 253 -3.01 21.13 15.87
CA LEU A 253 -2.88 19.73 16.27
C LEU A 253 -1.55 19.19 15.78
N LYS A 254 -0.73 18.67 16.69
CA LYS A 254 0.45 17.89 16.36
C LYS A 254 0.19 16.41 16.53
N VAL A 255 0.44 15.66 15.48
CA VAL A 255 0.29 14.21 15.40
C VAL A 255 1.64 13.56 15.18
N ILE A 256 1.93 12.50 15.91
CA ILE A 256 3.07 11.60 15.61
C ILE A 256 2.51 10.21 15.33
N GLU A 257 2.86 9.63 14.20
CA GLU A 257 2.60 8.22 13.89
C GLU A 257 3.85 7.41 14.17
N LEU A 258 3.73 6.33 14.94
CA LEU A 258 4.80 5.37 15.24
C LEU A 258 4.73 4.17 14.29
N GLY A 259 5.87 3.74 13.75
CA GLY A 259 5.94 2.60 12.84
C GLY A 259 5.12 2.81 11.57
N SER A 260 5.25 3.98 10.94
CA SER A 260 4.42 4.40 9.80
C SER A 260 4.65 3.57 8.53
N GLY A 261 5.76 2.84 8.42
CA GLY A 261 6.11 2.01 7.27
C GLY A 261 6.06 2.79 5.96
N THR A 262 5.04 2.53 5.15
CA THR A 262 4.81 3.25 3.89
C THR A 262 4.29 4.68 4.06
N GLY A 263 3.94 5.10 5.28
CA GLY A 263 3.31 6.40 5.57
C GLY A 263 1.80 6.42 5.31
N LEU A 264 1.17 5.27 5.09
CA LEU A 264 -0.23 5.16 4.68
C LEU A 264 -1.20 5.95 5.57
N VAL A 265 -1.13 5.78 6.89
CA VAL A 265 -2.11 6.40 7.82
C VAL A 265 -1.90 7.92 7.90
N SER A 266 -0.65 8.37 8.00
CA SER A 266 -0.32 9.81 7.98
C SER A 266 -0.78 10.48 6.68
N ILE A 267 -0.60 9.82 5.54
CA ILE A 267 -1.06 10.32 4.23
C ILE A 267 -2.60 10.34 4.19
N ALA A 268 -3.26 9.25 4.57
CA ALA A 268 -4.72 9.17 4.59
C ALA A 268 -5.33 10.23 5.51
N LEU A 269 -4.77 10.40 6.72
CA LEU A 269 -5.20 11.43 7.67
C LEU A 269 -5.04 12.84 7.06
N SER A 270 -3.91 13.12 6.44
CA SER A 270 -3.64 14.43 5.83
C SER A 270 -4.62 14.76 4.71
N LEU A 271 -4.97 13.76 3.89
CA LEU A 271 -5.94 13.92 2.80
C LEU A 271 -7.40 14.07 3.31
N ALA A 272 -7.66 13.69 4.56
CA ALA A 272 -8.94 13.92 5.23
C ALA A 272 -9.06 15.32 5.85
N HIS A 273 -7.98 16.13 5.85
CA HIS A 273 -8.01 17.49 6.41
C HIS A 273 -9.05 18.36 5.69
N PRO A 274 -10.03 18.95 6.41
CA PRO A 274 -11.07 19.75 5.77
C PRO A 274 -10.48 21.05 5.18
N ASN A 275 -10.69 21.32 3.91
CA ASN A 275 -10.17 22.52 3.21
C ASN A 275 -10.65 23.85 3.84
N GLN A 276 -11.82 23.84 4.47
CA GLN A 276 -12.41 25.02 5.10
C GLN A 276 -12.09 25.11 6.60
N SER A 277 -11.35 24.15 7.16
CA SER A 277 -10.94 24.19 8.55
C SER A 277 -9.95 25.32 8.79
N THR A 278 -10.12 26.03 9.90
CA THR A 278 -9.11 26.99 10.41
C THR A 278 -8.00 26.29 11.18
N SER A 279 -8.16 24.99 11.48
CA SER A 279 -7.17 24.22 12.24
C SER A 279 -5.94 23.92 11.41
N ARG A 280 -4.80 23.97 12.06
CA ARG A 280 -3.50 23.56 11.50
C ARG A 280 -3.15 22.16 12.01
N TRP A 281 -2.79 21.27 11.10
CA TRP A 281 -2.27 19.95 11.44
C TRP A 281 -0.80 19.84 11.08
N ASP A 282 0.00 19.47 12.08
CA ASP A 282 1.41 19.15 11.92
C ASP A 282 1.57 17.63 12.17
N ILE A 283 1.66 16.85 11.09
CA ILE A 283 1.73 15.37 11.13
C ILE A 283 3.18 14.96 10.91
N THR A 284 3.72 14.13 11.80
CA THR A 284 5.04 13.53 11.65
C THR A 284 4.91 12.01 11.58
N ALA A 285 5.13 11.45 10.40
CA ALA A 285 5.24 10.01 10.19
C ALA A 285 6.62 9.54 10.65
N THR A 286 6.68 8.53 11.51
CA THR A 286 7.97 8.07 12.06
C THR A 286 8.20 6.59 11.91
N ASP A 287 9.43 6.21 11.62
CA ASP A 287 9.90 4.83 11.50
C ASP A 287 11.43 4.77 11.62
N LEU A 288 12.01 3.62 11.36
CA LEU A 288 13.45 3.44 11.20
C LEU A 288 13.96 4.10 9.91
N GLU A 289 15.27 4.34 9.86
CA GLU A 289 15.98 4.92 8.70
C GLU A 289 15.66 4.17 7.38
N SER A 290 15.47 2.84 7.45
CA SER A 290 15.20 1.99 6.28
C SER A 290 13.88 2.31 5.58
N ALA A 291 12.89 2.83 6.30
CA ALA A 291 11.59 3.19 5.77
C ALA A 291 11.58 4.58 5.09
N MET A 292 12.49 5.48 5.50
CA MET A 292 12.47 6.89 5.09
C MET A 292 12.45 7.12 3.58
N PRO A 293 13.26 6.42 2.75
CA PRO A 293 13.24 6.67 1.30
C PRO A 293 11.87 6.42 0.67
N LEU A 294 11.22 5.29 1.00
CA LEU A 294 9.92 4.93 0.45
C LEU A 294 8.80 5.81 1.01
N MET A 295 8.85 6.11 2.30
CA MET A 295 7.88 6.99 2.96
C MET A 295 7.90 8.40 2.36
N ASN A 296 9.08 8.99 2.18
CA ASN A 296 9.20 10.30 1.53
C ASN A 296 8.68 10.29 0.09
N GLU A 297 8.97 9.23 -0.68
CA GLU A 297 8.44 9.07 -2.04
C GLU A 297 6.90 9.01 -2.03
N ASN A 298 6.30 8.29 -1.07
CA ASN A 298 4.85 8.21 -0.92
C ASN A 298 4.23 9.56 -0.52
N LEU A 299 4.88 10.34 0.35
CA LEU A 299 4.44 11.70 0.67
C LEU A 299 4.42 12.58 -0.59
N VAL A 300 5.50 12.59 -1.35
CA VAL A 300 5.60 13.36 -2.60
C VAL A 300 4.56 12.91 -3.63
N LEU A 301 4.33 11.60 -3.76
CA LEU A 301 3.35 11.05 -4.69
C LEU A 301 1.91 11.54 -4.39
N ASN A 302 1.62 11.88 -3.15
CA ASN A 302 0.34 12.43 -2.71
C ASN A 302 0.34 13.97 -2.58
N SER A 303 1.34 14.63 -3.18
CA SER A 303 1.54 16.09 -3.08
C SER A 303 1.70 16.60 -1.65
N LEU A 304 2.29 15.77 -0.78
CA LEU A 304 2.62 16.04 0.60
C LEU A 304 4.15 16.06 0.76
N GLY A 305 4.64 16.65 1.84
CA GLY A 305 6.08 16.77 2.11
C GLY A 305 6.67 18.09 1.61
N ILE A 306 7.85 18.43 2.13
CA ILE A 306 8.58 19.66 1.78
C ILE A 306 9.21 19.47 0.40
N VAL A 307 8.48 19.83 -0.64
CA VAL A 307 9.08 20.02 -1.96
C VAL A 307 9.55 21.46 -2.03
N HIS A 308 10.84 21.69 -1.87
CA HIS A 308 11.49 22.92 -2.31
C HIS A 308 11.49 22.94 -3.86
N LEU A 309 10.33 23.10 -4.46
CA LEU A 309 10.19 23.42 -5.88
C LEU A 309 9.75 24.89 -5.96
N ASP A 310 10.53 25.68 -6.70
CA ASP A 310 10.33 27.11 -6.99
C ASP A 310 9.03 27.39 -7.79
N HIS A 311 7.96 26.68 -7.53
CA HIS A 311 6.66 26.93 -8.14
C HIS A 311 5.64 27.33 -7.07
N VAL A 312 5.12 28.54 -7.26
CA VAL A 312 4.07 29.19 -6.50
C VAL A 312 2.89 28.22 -6.29
N VAL A 313 2.86 27.57 -5.12
CA VAL A 313 1.69 26.88 -4.61
C VAL A 313 0.89 27.93 -3.83
N ASP A 314 -0.43 27.89 -3.94
CA ASP A 314 -1.34 28.78 -3.23
C ASP A 314 -1.01 28.76 -1.72
N ASP A 315 -0.39 29.82 -1.22
CA ASP A 315 0.18 29.97 0.12
C ASP A 315 -0.84 29.72 1.27
N THR A 316 -2.13 29.70 0.97
CA THR A 316 -3.19 29.61 1.96
C THR A 316 -3.45 28.19 2.46
N ILE A 317 -3.22 27.16 1.65
CA ILE A 317 -3.43 25.75 2.03
C ILE A 317 -2.14 25.16 2.62
N SER A 318 -0.98 25.47 2.03
CA SER A 318 0.34 25.02 2.49
C SER A 318 0.67 25.46 3.92
N SER A 319 0.02 26.51 4.45
CA SER A 319 0.24 26.99 5.81
C SER A 319 -0.53 26.22 6.89
N ARG A 320 -1.52 25.39 6.52
CA ARG A 320 -2.42 24.72 7.46
C ARG A 320 -2.20 23.22 7.64
N LEU A 321 -1.46 22.62 6.73
CA LEU A 321 -1.14 21.18 6.76
C LEU A 321 0.33 21.00 6.49
N SER A 322 1.05 20.41 7.45
CA SER A 322 2.43 19.96 7.31
C SER A 322 2.49 18.47 7.53
N VAL A 323 3.15 17.73 6.63
CA VAL A 323 3.41 16.30 6.79
C VAL A 323 4.89 16.04 6.55
N ASP A 324 5.57 15.54 7.59
CA ASP A 324 7.00 15.23 7.57
C ASP A 324 7.25 13.76 7.87
N ALA A 325 8.31 13.19 7.27
CA ALA A 325 8.84 11.88 7.65
C ALA A 325 10.11 12.08 8.49
N LYS A 326 10.17 11.45 9.67
CA LYS A 326 11.34 11.53 10.57
C LYS A 326 11.71 10.18 11.15
N VAL A 327 13.01 9.98 11.33
CA VAL A 327 13.49 8.79 12.02
C VAL A 327 13.16 8.87 13.50
N LEU A 328 12.52 7.81 14.02
CA LEU A 328 12.30 7.56 15.42
C LEU A 328 12.53 6.08 15.72
N ASP A 329 13.67 5.78 16.30
CA ASP A 329 14.08 4.44 16.70
C ASP A 329 13.65 4.22 18.16
N TRP A 330 12.81 3.23 18.41
CA TRP A 330 12.27 2.96 19.76
C TRP A 330 13.35 2.48 20.74
N ASP A 331 14.47 1.94 20.23
CA ASP A 331 15.61 1.54 21.06
C ASP A 331 16.47 2.72 21.51
N ARG A 332 16.11 3.95 21.15
CA ARG A 332 16.82 5.17 21.47
C ARG A 332 15.96 6.15 22.26
N PRO A 333 16.57 7.06 23.05
CA PRO A 333 15.84 8.17 23.66
C PRO A 333 15.08 8.99 22.61
N LEU A 334 13.94 9.55 23.00
CA LEU A 334 13.18 10.43 22.10
C LEU A 334 14.05 11.57 21.58
N PRO A 335 13.98 11.88 20.29
CA PRO A 335 14.69 13.01 19.70
C PRO A 335 14.24 14.35 20.31
N ASN A 336 15.14 15.34 20.37
CA ASN A 336 14.88 16.65 20.96
C ASN A 336 13.66 17.35 20.35
N TRP A 337 13.41 17.18 19.04
CA TRP A 337 12.29 17.79 18.35
C TRP A 337 10.91 17.32 18.91
N VAL A 338 10.85 16.17 19.58
CA VAL A 338 9.63 15.71 20.27
C VAL A 338 9.42 16.48 21.58
N ALA A 339 10.51 16.70 22.34
CA ALA A 339 10.44 17.42 23.60
C ALA A 339 10.17 18.93 23.41
N GLU A 340 10.70 19.52 22.32
CA GLU A 340 10.50 20.91 21.95
C GLU A 340 9.05 21.21 21.55
N ASP A 341 8.38 20.25 20.91
CA ASP A 341 7.01 20.40 20.43
C ASP A 341 6.26 19.05 20.57
N PRO A 342 5.76 18.72 21.77
CA PRO A 342 5.15 17.44 22.07
C PRO A 342 3.81 17.24 21.32
N PRO A 343 3.48 15.99 20.91
CA PRO A 343 2.22 15.71 20.23
C PRO A 343 1.02 15.83 21.15
N GLN A 344 -0.16 16.06 20.60
CA GLN A 344 -1.44 15.89 21.28
C GLN A 344 -2.09 14.54 20.92
N LEU A 345 -1.70 13.98 19.79
CA LEU A 345 -2.17 12.66 19.34
C LEU A 345 -0.99 11.82 18.86
N VAL A 346 -0.89 10.62 19.40
CA VAL A 346 0.01 9.57 18.92
C VAL A 346 -0.84 8.55 18.19
N ILE A 347 -0.42 8.16 17.00
CA ILE A 347 -1.07 7.13 16.19
C ILE A 347 -0.14 5.94 16.08
N ALA A 348 -0.69 4.73 16.14
CA ALA A 348 0.04 3.49 15.93
C ALA A 348 -0.84 2.46 15.22
N ALA A 349 -0.37 1.86 14.13
CA ALA A 349 -1.08 0.83 13.41
C ALA A 349 -0.15 -0.36 13.11
N ASP A 350 -0.55 -1.56 13.53
CA ASP A 350 0.23 -2.80 13.37
C ASP A 350 1.63 -2.80 14.00
N VAL A 351 1.85 -2.07 15.09
CA VAL A 351 3.16 -1.97 15.78
C VAL A 351 3.43 -3.12 16.75
N THR A 352 2.48 -4.03 16.96
CA THR A 352 2.52 -5.09 17.99
C THR A 352 3.03 -6.44 17.48
N TYR A 353 3.35 -6.56 16.21
CA TYR A 353 3.73 -7.83 15.55
C TYR A 353 5.02 -8.47 16.11
N ASN A 354 5.83 -7.73 16.84
CA ASN A 354 7.10 -8.19 17.42
C ASN A 354 7.12 -7.96 18.93
N THR A 355 6.76 -9.00 19.68
CA THR A 355 6.73 -8.93 21.15
C THR A 355 8.10 -8.66 21.78
N SER A 356 9.21 -8.99 21.11
CA SER A 356 10.55 -8.68 21.59
C SER A 356 10.86 -7.18 21.59
N ALA A 357 10.15 -6.38 20.78
CA ALA A 357 10.28 -4.92 20.75
C ALA A 357 9.39 -4.20 21.79
N PHE A 358 8.55 -4.91 22.53
CA PHE A 358 7.64 -4.31 23.51
C PHE A 358 8.30 -3.44 24.57
N PRO A 359 9.45 -3.80 25.16
CA PRO A 359 10.10 -2.91 26.12
C PRO A 359 10.48 -1.54 25.53
N SER A 360 10.97 -1.52 24.29
CA SER A 360 11.36 -0.30 23.57
C SER A 360 10.13 0.50 23.15
N LEU A 361 9.11 -0.15 22.60
CA LEU A 361 7.83 0.45 22.25
C LEU A 361 7.14 1.05 23.48
N LEU A 362 7.11 0.31 24.61
CA LEU A 362 6.55 0.77 25.87
C LEU A 362 7.27 2.03 26.38
N SER A 363 8.60 2.03 26.37
CA SER A 363 9.41 3.18 26.75
C SER A 363 9.08 4.42 25.90
N THR A 364 8.98 4.23 24.58
CA THR A 364 8.62 5.29 23.63
C THR A 364 7.20 5.81 23.90
N LEU A 365 6.21 4.92 24.01
CA LEU A 365 4.82 5.30 24.29
C LEU A 365 4.69 6.01 25.63
N SER A 366 5.32 5.50 26.70
CA SER A 366 5.30 6.13 28.01
C SER A 366 5.88 7.55 27.97
N SER A 367 7.00 7.73 27.25
CA SER A 367 7.63 9.04 27.12
C SER A 367 6.79 10.05 26.32
N LEU A 368 5.98 9.57 25.36
CA LEU A 368 5.08 10.40 24.55
C LEU A 368 3.78 10.75 25.28
N ILE A 369 3.21 9.79 26.02
CA ILE A 369 1.87 9.91 26.64
C ILE A 369 1.96 10.47 28.06
N CYS A 370 3.08 10.22 28.78
CA CYS A 370 3.32 10.68 30.15
C CYS A 370 4.52 11.61 30.19
N PRO A 371 4.50 12.78 29.53
CA PRO A 371 5.66 13.67 29.55
C PRO A 371 6.01 14.11 30.96
N PRO A 372 7.29 14.18 31.35
CA PRO A 372 7.75 14.43 32.72
C PRO A 372 7.47 15.83 33.23
N ASN A 373 7.08 16.75 32.38
CA ASN A 373 6.78 18.13 32.79
C ASN A 373 5.29 18.30 33.02
N ASP A 374 4.96 19.15 34.01
CA ASP A 374 3.60 19.58 34.43
C ASP A 374 2.77 20.26 33.31
N SER A 375 2.97 19.84 32.08
CA SER A 375 2.16 20.28 30.97
C SER A 375 0.73 19.75 31.15
N ASN A 376 -0.26 20.65 31.16
CA ASN A 376 -1.68 20.29 31.15
C ASN A 376 -2.07 19.49 29.86
N ALA A 377 -1.11 19.23 28.99
CA ALA A 377 -1.32 18.42 27.78
C ALA A 377 -1.35 16.93 28.16
N ARG A 378 -2.47 16.28 27.91
CA ARG A 378 -2.66 14.83 28.05
C ARG A 378 -2.74 14.23 26.64
N PRO A 379 -1.60 13.84 26.03
CA PRO A 379 -1.63 13.22 24.71
C PRO A 379 -2.48 11.95 24.73
N LEU A 380 -3.23 11.72 23.65
CA LEU A 380 -3.96 10.48 23.46
C LEU A 380 -3.22 9.59 22.47
N LEU A 381 -3.31 8.29 22.69
CA LEU A 381 -2.91 7.27 21.74
C LEU A 381 -4.16 6.78 20.98
N LEU A 382 -4.11 6.80 19.65
CA LEU A 382 -5.07 6.11 18.78
C LEU A 382 -4.36 4.92 18.16
N MET A 383 -4.77 3.70 18.52
CA MET A 383 -4.10 2.49 18.05
C MET A 383 -5.07 1.58 17.30
N ALA A 384 -4.65 1.16 16.10
CA ALA A 384 -5.31 0.11 15.35
C ALA A 384 -4.53 -1.20 15.51
N TYR A 385 -5.23 -2.23 15.94
CA TYR A 385 -4.67 -3.51 16.30
C TYR A 385 -5.40 -4.67 15.65
N LYS A 386 -4.67 -5.49 14.95
CA LYS A 386 -5.14 -6.78 14.44
C LYS A 386 -4.34 -7.88 15.14
N GLU A 387 -5.02 -8.72 15.92
CA GLU A 387 -4.38 -9.84 16.61
C GLU A 387 -3.87 -10.88 15.60
N ARG A 388 -2.58 -11.20 15.69
CA ARG A 388 -1.93 -12.28 14.94
C ARG A 388 -1.43 -13.37 15.87
N ASP A 389 -1.06 -12.99 17.11
CA ASP A 389 -0.66 -13.88 18.17
C ASP A 389 -1.20 -13.39 19.51
N SER A 390 -1.68 -14.31 20.35
CA SER A 390 -2.25 -13.97 21.66
C SER A 390 -1.25 -13.31 22.61
N GLY A 391 0.05 -13.54 22.43
CA GLY A 391 1.11 -12.89 23.21
C GLY A 391 1.19 -11.38 22.98
N GLU A 392 0.69 -10.88 21.86
CA GLU A 392 0.65 -9.45 21.57
C GLU A 392 -0.18 -8.66 22.61
N ARG A 393 -1.17 -9.29 23.25
CA ARG A 393 -2.03 -8.69 24.30
C ARG A 393 -1.25 -8.32 25.57
N GLU A 394 -0.06 -8.83 25.77
CA GLU A 394 0.78 -8.47 26.92
C GLU A 394 1.09 -6.96 26.95
N LEU A 395 1.17 -6.32 25.78
CA LEU A 395 1.41 -4.87 25.70
C LEU A 395 0.40 -4.06 26.50
N TRP A 396 -0.90 -4.43 26.53
CA TRP A 396 -1.93 -3.71 27.31
C TRP A 396 -1.67 -3.74 28.80
N GLN A 397 -1.21 -4.88 29.32
CA GLN A 397 -0.85 -5.01 30.73
C GLN A 397 0.41 -4.19 31.05
N MET A 398 1.38 -4.18 30.13
CA MET A 398 2.60 -3.39 30.29
C MET A 398 2.28 -1.88 30.28
N LEU A 399 1.42 -1.41 29.36
CA LEU A 399 0.96 -0.01 29.32
C LEU A 399 0.24 0.38 30.60
N LYS A 400 -0.66 -0.46 31.10
CA LYS A 400 -1.35 -0.24 32.36
C LYS A 400 -0.38 -0.12 33.54
N GLY A 401 0.69 -0.92 33.54
CA GLY A 401 1.77 -0.81 34.53
C GLY A 401 2.50 0.54 34.51
N GLN A 402 2.44 1.28 33.42
CA GLN A 402 2.97 2.65 33.25
C GLN A 402 1.89 3.75 33.48
N GLY A 403 0.70 3.36 33.92
CA GLY A 403 -0.41 4.30 34.12
C GLY A 403 -1.12 4.74 32.84
N ILE A 404 -0.94 4.01 31.73
CA ILE A 404 -1.64 4.24 30.48
C ILE A 404 -2.77 3.23 30.37
N ASP A 405 -4.00 3.69 30.50
CA ASP A 405 -5.18 2.87 30.26
C ASP A 405 -5.49 2.79 28.76
N MET A 406 -5.97 1.62 28.34
CA MET A 406 -6.38 1.37 26.97
C MET A 406 -7.86 0.99 26.92
N VAL A 407 -8.65 1.66 26.10
CA VAL A 407 -10.08 1.42 25.92
C VAL A 407 -10.36 1.15 24.45
N LYS A 408 -10.98 0.01 24.16
CA LYS A 408 -11.48 -0.30 22.81
C LYS A 408 -12.70 0.59 22.53
N ILE A 409 -12.65 1.35 21.46
CA ILE A 409 -13.71 2.27 21.06
C ILE A 409 -14.52 1.78 19.88
N ASP A 410 -13.92 0.93 19.03
CA ASP A 410 -14.56 0.44 17.83
C ASP A 410 -13.84 -0.82 17.29
N GLU A 411 -14.40 -1.42 16.25
CA GLU A 411 -13.74 -2.46 15.48
C GLU A 411 -14.13 -2.39 13.99
N VAL A 412 -13.14 -2.52 13.13
CA VAL A 412 -13.34 -2.62 11.68
C VAL A 412 -13.33 -4.09 11.29
N LYS A 413 -14.46 -4.57 10.80
CA LYS A 413 -14.60 -5.97 10.36
C LYS A 413 -13.70 -6.26 9.17
N GLY A 414 -13.05 -7.42 9.17
CA GLY A 414 -12.33 -7.98 8.04
C GLY A 414 -13.23 -8.45 6.89
N CYS A 415 -12.62 -9.01 5.86
CA CYS A 415 -13.34 -9.74 4.82
C CYS A 415 -13.86 -11.05 5.42
N GLU A 416 -15.10 -11.38 5.13
CA GLU A 416 -15.78 -12.53 5.69
C GLU A 416 -15.77 -12.48 7.26
N ASP A 417 -15.99 -13.54 7.96
CA ASP A 417 -15.96 -13.54 9.42
C ASP A 417 -14.54 -13.64 10.02
N TYR A 418 -13.52 -13.32 9.24
CA TYR A 418 -12.12 -13.44 9.66
C TYR A 418 -11.50 -12.11 10.05
N GLY A 419 -11.01 -12.05 11.27
CA GLY A 419 -10.08 -11.06 11.80
C GLY A 419 -10.61 -9.61 11.76
N PHE A 420 -10.84 -9.10 12.96
CA PHE A 420 -11.20 -7.70 13.16
C PHE A 420 -9.91 -6.90 13.34
N THR A 421 -9.95 -5.64 12.93
CA THR A 421 -9.02 -4.63 13.42
C THR A 421 -9.72 -3.86 14.51
N GLU A 422 -9.21 -3.92 15.72
CA GLU A 422 -9.73 -3.20 16.87
C GLU A 422 -9.16 -1.79 16.90
N ILE A 423 -10.00 -0.82 17.20
CA ILE A 423 -9.59 0.59 17.38
C ILE A 423 -9.60 0.91 18.87
N TRP A 424 -8.45 1.33 19.39
CA TRP A 424 -8.20 1.60 20.78
C TRP A 424 -7.80 3.04 21.01
N VAL A 425 -8.24 3.59 22.14
CA VAL A 425 -7.73 4.86 22.66
C VAL A 425 -6.97 4.58 23.93
N GLY A 426 -5.76 5.12 24.02
CA GLY A 426 -4.90 5.07 25.19
C GLY A 426 -4.63 6.45 25.79
N GLY A 427 -4.39 6.50 27.10
CA GLY A 427 -4.05 7.73 27.78
C GLY A 427 -3.97 7.57 29.30
N THR A 428 -3.47 8.62 29.99
CA THR A 428 -3.39 8.67 31.46
C THR A 428 -4.66 9.16 32.12
N ASP A 429 -5.56 9.74 31.34
CA ASP A 429 -6.86 10.29 31.82
C ASP A 429 -7.88 10.11 30.69
N LEU A 430 -8.65 9.05 30.79
CA LEU A 430 -9.68 8.67 29.80
C LEU A 430 -11.10 8.93 30.31
N SER A 431 -11.23 9.63 31.45
CA SER A 431 -12.53 9.99 32.04
C SER A 431 -13.26 11.07 31.23
#